data_4c2ba1af86cd2b6a5f21575974ee14cd
#
_entry.id   4c2ba1af86cd2b6a5f21575974ee14cd
#
_cell.length_a   1.000
_cell.length_b   1.000
_cell.length_c   1.000
_cell.angle_alpha   90.00
_cell.angle_beta   90.00
_cell.angle_gamma   90.00
#
_symmetry.space_group_name_H-M   'P 1'
#
loop_
_entity.id
_entity.type
_entity.pdbx_description
1 polymer ?
#
loop_
_entity_poly.entity_id
_entity_poly.type
_entity_poly.pdbx_seq_one_letter_code
_entity_poly.pdbx_strand_id
1 'polypeptide(L)'
;MNAVEIEQAITDLAERPFDPEEFPYTFLEAFGNKATTIKRLRAGASNKSDLGGVLQTSNIHILTCDAGRVTETLAALKASPATVRAKAKFILATDGADFEAEDLTSGETVACAFKDFPDHFGFFLPLAGISTVRQISENAFDIRATSRLNRLYVELLKDNPEWGTAERRHDMNKFMARLIFCFFAEDTDIFVGAFTDTVAQMSARDSTNTNEVIATLFRAMNTKREERAAAGIPRWAADFPYVNGQLFSGSDEVPRFSKIARSYLLHVGGLDWTKINPDIFGSMIQAVAEDEERGELGMHYTSVPNILKVLNPLFLDDLREKLEEAGDNARMLLNLRKRIAKIRIFDPACGSGNFLVIAYKEMRAIEAEINRR
;
A
#
# COMPACT_ATOMS: atom_id res chain seq x y z
N MET A 1 -4.25 0.97 18.26
CA MET A 1 -3.48 0.36 17.16
C MET A 1 -4.18 0.75 15.87
N ASN A 2 -3.47 1.31 14.91
CA ASN A 2 -4.00 1.70 13.60
C ASN A 2 -3.73 0.58 12.57
N ALA A 3 -4.29 0.69 11.36
CA ALA A 3 -4.16 -0.35 10.33
C ALA A 3 -2.70 -0.57 9.88
N VAL A 4 -1.86 0.47 9.90
CA VAL A 4 -0.43 0.40 9.54
C VAL A 4 0.37 -0.38 10.60
N GLU A 5 0.08 -0.14 11.89
CA GLU A 5 0.70 -0.90 12.99
C GLU A 5 0.32 -2.38 12.96
N ILE A 6 -0.93 -2.68 12.57
CA ILE A 6 -1.42 -4.06 12.42
C ILE A 6 -0.71 -4.75 11.26
N GLU A 7 -0.64 -4.10 10.10
CA GLU A 7 0.06 -4.64 8.92
C GLU A 7 1.51 -4.99 9.26
N GLN A 8 2.19 -4.08 9.96
CA GLN A 8 3.56 -4.31 10.43
C GLN A 8 3.65 -5.54 11.33
N ALA A 9 2.82 -5.59 12.39
CA ALA A 9 2.86 -6.67 13.37
C ALA A 9 2.57 -8.05 12.74
N ILE A 10 1.66 -8.09 11.76
CA ILE A 10 1.31 -9.30 11.03
C ILE A 10 2.44 -9.73 10.08
N THR A 11 3.09 -8.78 9.39
CA THR A 11 4.26 -9.08 8.55
C THR A 11 5.40 -9.64 9.40
N ASP A 12 5.71 -9.00 10.53
CA ASP A 12 6.74 -9.48 11.45
C ASP A 12 6.41 -10.88 12.02
N LEU A 13 5.11 -11.18 12.21
CA LEU A 13 4.65 -12.49 12.69
C LEU A 13 4.87 -13.58 11.62
N ALA A 14 4.60 -13.30 10.35
CA ALA A 14 4.77 -14.26 9.26
C ALA A 14 6.25 -14.56 8.94
N GLU A 15 7.15 -13.62 9.23
CA GLU A 15 8.60 -13.78 9.03
C GLU A 15 9.28 -14.61 10.14
N ARG A 16 8.62 -14.78 11.30
CA ARG A 16 9.15 -15.59 12.41
C ARG A 16 8.95 -17.09 12.16
N PRO A 17 9.80 -17.95 12.74
CA PRO A 17 9.52 -19.38 12.77
C PRO A 17 8.12 -19.65 13.36
N PHE A 18 7.35 -20.49 12.68
CA PHE A 18 6.01 -20.84 13.13
C PHE A 18 6.06 -21.66 14.42
N ASP A 19 5.35 -21.19 15.45
CA ASP A 19 5.15 -21.89 16.70
C ASP A 19 3.63 -22.11 16.89
N PRO A 20 3.15 -23.35 16.80
CA PRO A 20 1.72 -23.65 16.86
C PRO A 20 1.07 -23.32 18.20
N GLU A 21 1.82 -23.34 19.32
CA GLU A 21 1.29 -22.99 20.64
C GLU A 21 1.20 -21.47 20.84
N GLU A 22 2.15 -20.72 20.27
CA GLU A 22 2.25 -19.27 20.42
C GLU A 22 1.45 -18.49 19.38
N PHE A 23 1.30 -19.04 18.18
CA PHE A 23 0.66 -18.34 17.05
C PHE A 23 -0.72 -17.73 17.38
N PRO A 24 -1.68 -18.43 18.03
CA PRO A 24 -2.98 -17.85 18.32
C PRO A 24 -2.90 -16.59 19.19
N TYR A 25 -1.95 -16.54 20.09
CA TYR A 25 -1.78 -15.42 21.03
C TYR A 25 -1.08 -14.24 20.36
N THR A 26 -0.01 -14.50 19.63
CA THR A 26 0.75 -13.47 18.88
C THR A 26 -0.11 -12.87 17.77
N PHE A 27 -0.97 -13.67 17.12
CA PHE A 27 -1.95 -13.18 16.15
C PHE A 27 -2.94 -12.21 16.81
N LEU A 28 -3.51 -12.57 17.97
CA LEU A 28 -4.40 -11.68 18.71
C LEU A 28 -3.71 -10.40 19.21
N GLU A 29 -2.44 -10.47 19.61
CA GLU A 29 -1.63 -9.30 19.99
C GLU A 29 -1.44 -8.36 18.80
N ALA A 30 -1.16 -8.90 17.62
CA ALA A 30 -1.01 -8.14 16.38
C ALA A 30 -2.27 -7.35 16.00
N PHE A 31 -3.45 -7.83 16.40
CA PHE A 31 -4.73 -7.12 16.25
C PHE A 31 -5.14 -6.30 17.48
N GLY A 32 -4.19 -5.93 18.35
CA GLY A 32 -4.39 -4.95 19.42
C GLY A 32 -4.98 -5.51 20.71
N ASN A 33 -5.01 -6.83 20.90
CA ASN A 33 -5.42 -7.40 22.19
C ASN A 33 -4.41 -7.05 23.28
N LYS A 34 -4.91 -6.57 24.44
CA LYS A 34 -4.07 -6.18 25.57
C LYS A 34 -3.38 -7.40 26.19
N ALA A 35 -2.16 -7.23 26.67
CA ALA A 35 -1.39 -8.28 27.35
C ALA A 35 -2.18 -8.95 28.51
N THR A 36 -3.03 -8.22 29.22
CA THR A 36 -3.90 -8.75 30.28
C THR A 36 -4.96 -9.73 29.74
N THR A 37 -5.50 -9.47 28.53
CA THR A 37 -6.45 -10.35 27.84
C THR A 37 -5.75 -11.63 27.41
N ILE A 38 -4.59 -11.50 26.77
CA ILE A 38 -3.77 -12.63 26.33
C ILE A 38 -3.39 -13.54 27.53
N LYS A 39 -2.95 -12.95 28.65
CA LYS A 39 -2.62 -13.69 29.86
C LYS A 39 -3.82 -14.51 30.39
N ARG A 40 -5.02 -13.95 30.33
CA ARG A 40 -6.26 -14.65 30.76
C ARG A 40 -6.66 -15.76 29.78
N LEU A 41 -6.45 -15.59 28.48
CA LEU A 41 -6.67 -16.63 27.47
C LEU A 41 -5.71 -17.80 27.68
N ARG A 42 -4.40 -17.53 27.88
CA ARG A 42 -3.37 -18.54 28.17
C ARG A 42 -3.66 -19.35 29.46
N ALA A 43 -4.12 -18.66 30.47
CA ALA A 43 -4.48 -19.31 31.75
C ALA A 43 -5.79 -20.12 31.70
N GLY A 44 -6.47 -20.16 30.54
CA GLY A 44 -7.75 -20.83 30.34
C GLY A 44 -8.95 -20.11 31.00
N ALA A 45 -8.72 -19.00 31.73
CA ALA A 45 -9.78 -18.31 32.47
C ALA A 45 -10.85 -17.66 31.55
N SER A 46 -10.47 -17.28 30.34
CA SER A 46 -11.36 -16.69 29.31
C SER A 46 -11.38 -17.44 27.99
N ASN A 47 -10.57 -18.46 27.80
CA ASN A 47 -10.60 -19.34 26.64
C ASN A 47 -11.83 -20.24 26.70
N LYS A 48 -12.65 -20.24 25.65
CA LYS A 48 -13.90 -21.01 25.54
C LYS A 48 -13.83 -22.12 24.49
N SER A 49 -12.64 -22.41 23.94
CA SER A 49 -12.47 -23.47 22.94
C SER A 49 -12.79 -24.85 23.50
N ASP A 50 -13.52 -25.64 22.73
CA ASP A 50 -13.81 -27.06 22.97
C ASP A 50 -12.94 -27.99 22.07
N LEU A 51 -12.09 -27.41 21.23
CA LEU A 51 -11.23 -28.13 20.28
C LEU A 51 -9.73 -28.03 20.59
N GLY A 52 -9.37 -27.50 21.76
CA GLY A 52 -7.96 -27.34 22.15
C GLY A 52 -7.26 -26.09 21.62
N GLY A 53 -7.96 -25.25 20.86
CA GLY A 53 -7.44 -23.98 20.36
C GLY A 53 -7.71 -22.79 21.27
N VAL A 54 -7.76 -21.59 20.69
CA VAL A 54 -8.03 -20.33 21.40
C VAL A 54 -9.32 -19.71 20.89
N LEU A 55 -10.34 -19.61 21.76
CA LEU A 55 -11.62 -19.00 21.48
C LEU A 55 -11.84 -17.76 22.35
N GLN A 56 -11.80 -16.60 21.72
CA GLN A 56 -12.16 -15.32 22.32
C GLN A 56 -13.61 -14.97 22.00
N THR A 57 -14.42 -14.78 23.04
CA THR A 57 -15.85 -14.43 22.90
C THR A 57 -16.07 -13.18 22.05
N SER A 58 -17.07 -13.24 21.17
CA SER A 58 -17.46 -12.17 20.22
C SER A 58 -16.34 -11.71 19.29
N ASN A 59 -15.30 -12.53 19.12
CA ASN A 59 -14.13 -12.21 18.33
C ASN A 59 -13.77 -13.34 17.38
N ILE A 60 -12.87 -14.26 17.74
CA ILE A 60 -12.34 -15.29 16.85
C ILE A 60 -12.10 -16.63 17.55
N HIS A 61 -12.22 -17.72 16.81
CA HIS A 61 -11.79 -19.06 17.22
C HIS A 61 -10.62 -19.50 16.34
N ILE A 62 -9.45 -19.69 16.92
CA ILE A 62 -8.20 -20.04 16.26
C ILE A 62 -7.78 -21.45 16.65
N LEU A 63 -7.41 -22.28 15.70
CA LEU A 63 -6.85 -23.60 15.93
C LEU A 63 -5.68 -23.85 15.00
N THR A 64 -4.55 -24.22 15.56
CA THR A 64 -3.40 -24.77 14.83
C THR A 64 -3.53 -26.27 14.70
N CYS A 65 -3.10 -26.84 13.60
CA CYS A 65 -3.30 -28.27 13.30
C CYS A 65 -2.05 -28.91 12.69
N ASP A 66 -2.10 -30.25 12.54
CA ASP A 66 -1.08 -31.00 11.84
C ASP A 66 -1.06 -30.67 10.34
N ALA A 67 0.10 -30.87 9.71
CA ALA A 67 0.31 -30.56 8.30
C ALA A 67 -0.76 -31.20 7.39
N GLY A 68 -1.31 -30.38 6.47
CA GLY A 68 -2.32 -30.79 5.49
C GLY A 68 -3.74 -30.95 6.04
N ARG A 69 -4.03 -30.55 7.29
CA ARG A 69 -5.38 -30.67 7.89
C ARG A 69 -6.11 -29.35 8.05
N VAL A 70 -5.66 -28.28 7.40
CA VAL A 70 -6.17 -26.93 7.61
C VAL A 70 -7.66 -26.83 7.26
N THR A 71 -8.08 -27.28 6.07
CA THR A 71 -9.49 -27.23 5.61
C THR A 71 -10.43 -28.06 6.52
N GLU A 72 -9.98 -29.26 6.94
CA GLU A 72 -10.75 -30.12 7.86
C GLU A 72 -10.90 -29.43 9.22
N THR A 73 -9.84 -28.81 9.72
CA THR A 73 -9.82 -28.07 10.97
C THR A 73 -10.71 -26.84 10.92
N LEU A 74 -10.72 -26.09 9.82
CA LEU A 74 -11.61 -24.94 9.65
C LEU A 74 -13.09 -25.38 9.67
N ALA A 75 -13.41 -26.50 9.00
CA ALA A 75 -14.76 -27.07 9.03
C ALA A 75 -15.17 -27.49 10.45
N ALA A 76 -14.27 -28.08 11.24
CA ALA A 76 -14.50 -28.44 12.65
C ALA A 76 -14.75 -27.20 13.52
N LEU A 77 -13.97 -26.13 13.32
CA LEU A 77 -14.19 -24.83 14.00
C LEU A 77 -15.57 -24.25 13.67
N LYS A 78 -16.00 -24.33 12.44
CA LYS A 78 -17.31 -23.86 11.99
C LYS A 78 -18.46 -24.66 12.60
N ALA A 79 -18.31 -25.98 12.72
CA ALA A 79 -19.29 -26.88 13.32
C ALA A 79 -19.31 -26.88 14.85
N SER A 80 -18.30 -26.29 15.51
CA SER A 80 -18.17 -26.30 16.96
C SER A 80 -19.31 -25.55 17.67
N PRO A 81 -20.01 -26.19 18.62
CA PRO A 81 -21.02 -25.52 19.45
C PRO A 81 -20.44 -24.36 20.30
N ALA A 82 -19.15 -24.42 20.64
CA ALA A 82 -18.49 -23.37 21.40
C ALA A 82 -18.32 -22.11 20.54
N THR A 83 -17.98 -22.24 19.25
CA THR A 83 -17.91 -21.13 18.28
C THR A 83 -19.22 -20.34 18.23
N VAL A 84 -20.35 -21.07 18.11
CA VAL A 84 -21.67 -20.46 18.06
C VAL A 84 -22.06 -19.80 19.39
N ARG A 85 -21.87 -20.51 20.52
CA ARG A 85 -22.18 -19.98 21.87
C ARG A 85 -21.35 -18.75 22.23
N ALA A 86 -20.08 -18.72 21.83
CA ALA A 86 -19.21 -17.58 22.04
C ALA A 86 -19.47 -16.42 21.07
N LYS A 87 -20.35 -16.60 20.07
CA LYS A 87 -20.62 -15.61 19.00
C LYS A 87 -19.33 -15.15 18.33
N ALA A 88 -18.43 -16.09 18.01
CA ALA A 88 -17.22 -15.78 17.27
C ALA A 88 -17.59 -15.20 15.91
N LYS A 89 -16.90 -14.15 15.49
CA LYS A 89 -17.07 -13.49 14.18
C LYS A 89 -16.20 -14.15 13.13
N PHE A 90 -15.04 -14.64 13.53
CA PHE A 90 -14.07 -15.27 12.65
C PHE A 90 -13.71 -16.66 13.16
N ILE A 91 -13.34 -17.52 12.21
CA ILE A 91 -12.63 -18.78 12.49
C ILE A 91 -11.35 -18.79 11.66
N LEU A 92 -10.28 -19.39 12.20
CA LEU A 92 -8.98 -19.46 11.58
C LEU A 92 -8.31 -20.79 11.89
N ALA A 93 -7.80 -21.46 10.86
CA ALA A 93 -7.01 -22.68 10.95
C ALA A 93 -5.68 -22.52 10.20
N THR A 94 -4.59 -23.05 10.75
CA THR A 94 -3.27 -23.08 10.08
C THR A 94 -2.41 -24.22 10.62
N ASP A 95 -1.54 -24.73 9.75
CA ASP A 95 -0.49 -25.70 10.10
C ASP A 95 0.93 -25.11 9.95
N GLY A 96 1.02 -23.79 9.68
CA GLY A 96 2.27 -23.08 9.44
C GLY A 96 2.78 -23.14 7.99
N ALA A 97 2.16 -23.96 7.15
CA ALA A 97 2.39 -23.99 5.69
C ALA A 97 1.22 -23.35 4.95
N ASP A 98 -0.01 -23.73 5.33
CA ASP A 98 -1.25 -23.22 4.79
C ASP A 98 -2.05 -22.45 5.86
N PHE A 99 -2.88 -21.53 5.41
CA PHE A 99 -3.67 -20.64 6.24
C PHE A 99 -5.07 -20.49 5.65
N GLU A 100 -6.10 -20.80 6.42
CA GLU A 100 -7.50 -20.60 6.03
C GLU A 100 -8.29 -19.91 7.13
N ALA A 101 -9.17 -19.00 6.75
CA ALA A 101 -10.05 -18.28 7.67
C ALA A 101 -11.39 -17.95 7.02
N GLU A 102 -12.43 -17.80 7.86
CA GLU A 102 -13.77 -17.39 7.42
C GLU A 102 -14.31 -16.31 8.38
N ASP A 103 -14.89 -15.26 7.80
CA ASP A 103 -15.76 -14.33 8.53
C ASP A 103 -17.17 -14.90 8.56
N LEU A 104 -17.60 -15.37 9.72
CA LEU A 104 -18.91 -15.98 9.93
C LEU A 104 -20.08 -14.99 9.80
N THR A 105 -19.81 -13.69 9.75
CA THR A 105 -20.81 -12.63 9.59
C THR A 105 -21.12 -12.36 8.13
N SER A 106 -20.08 -12.28 7.28
CA SER A 106 -20.20 -12.01 5.85
C SER A 106 -20.21 -13.29 4.99
N GLY A 107 -19.63 -14.38 5.50
CA GLY A 107 -19.37 -15.60 4.74
C GLY A 107 -18.14 -15.50 3.82
N GLU A 108 -17.39 -14.42 3.88
CA GLU A 108 -16.14 -14.27 3.13
C GLU A 108 -15.07 -15.21 3.68
N THR A 109 -14.24 -15.77 2.79
CA THR A 109 -13.18 -16.71 3.14
C THR A 109 -11.82 -16.24 2.61
N VAL A 110 -10.76 -16.58 3.32
CA VAL A 110 -9.36 -16.42 2.89
C VAL A 110 -8.69 -17.79 2.94
N ALA A 111 -7.99 -18.17 1.86
CA ALA A 111 -7.12 -19.34 1.81
C ALA A 111 -5.83 -18.95 1.08
N CYS A 112 -4.67 -19.16 1.72
CA CYS A 112 -3.36 -18.79 1.17
C CYS A 112 -2.24 -19.61 1.83
N ALA A 113 -1.03 -19.54 1.28
CA ALA A 113 0.13 -20.02 2.00
C ALA A 113 0.37 -19.17 3.26
N PHE A 114 0.84 -19.79 4.35
CA PHE A 114 1.06 -19.10 5.63
C PHE A 114 1.94 -17.84 5.49
N LYS A 115 2.98 -17.89 4.66
CA LYS A 115 3.86 -16.73 4.40
C LYS A 115 3.15 -15.54 3.75
N ASP A 116 2.03 -15.79 3.06
CA ASP A 116 1.29 -14.80 2.27
C ASP A 116 0.06 -14.25 3.05
N PHE A 117 -0.23 -14.77 4.27
CA PHE A 117 -1.39 -14.29 5.05
C PHE A 117 -1.30 -12.80 5.44
N PRO A 118 -0.12 -12.17 5.57
CA PRO A 118 -0.05 -10.72 5.75
C PRO A 118 -0.71 -9.94 4.62
N ASP A 119 -0.81 -10.50 3.42
CA ASP A 119 -1.48 -9.90 2.28
C ASP A 119 -2.99 -9.76 2.49
N HIS A 120 -3.53 -10.54 3.43
CA HIS A 120 -4.94 -10.58 3.78
C HIS A 120 -5.27 -9.92 5.13
N PHE A 121 -4.34 -9.14 5.73
CA PHE A 121 -4.56 -8.50 7.04
C PHE A 121 -5.84 -7.65 7.08
N GLY A 122 -6.22 -7.04 5.96
CA GLY A 122 -7.43 -6.25 5.81
C GLY A 122 -8.72 -7.01 6.13
N PHE A 123 -8.75 -8.33 5.86
CA PHE A 123 -9.86 -9.22 6.19
C PHE A 123 -10.13 -9.28 7.72
N PHE A 124 -9.09 -9.15 8.53
CA PHE A 124 -9.16 -9.27 9.99
C PHE A 124 -9.27 -7.93 10.74
N LEU A 125 -9.26 -6.79 10.07
CA LEU A 125 -9.33 -5.47 10.74
C LEU A 125 -10.53 -5.28 11.67
N PRO A 126 -11.71 -5.93 11.43
CA PRO A 126 -12.80 -5.90 12.41
C PRO A 126 -12.45 -6.50 13.77
N LEU A 127 -11.43 -7.36 13.90
CA LEU A 127 -10.92 -7.87 15.19
C LEU A 127 -10.34 -6.75 16.07
N ALA A 128 -9.77 -5.71 15.43
CA ALA A 128 -9.24 -4.52 16.10
C ALA A 128 -10.29 -3.42 16.29
N GLY A 129 -11.57 -3.69 15.98
CA GLY A 129 -12.64 -2.70 16.04
C GLY A 129 -12.65 -1.67 14.90
N ILE A 130 -11.89 -1.92 13.84
CA ILE A 130 -11.84 -1.06 12.66
C ILE A 130 -12.97 -1.52 11.71
N SER A 131 -14.07 -0.78 11.69
CA SER A 131 -15.35 -1.22 11.11
C SER A 131 -15.66 -0.68 9.70
N THR A 132 -14.67 -0.21 8.95
CA THR A 132 -14.84 0.23 7.56
C THR A 132 -14.41 -0.86 6.56
N VAL A 133 -15.04 -2.02 6.66
CA VAL A 133 -14.63 -3.30 6.04
C VAL A 133 -14.51 -3.23 4.51
N ARG A 134 -15.39 -2.56 3.79
CA ARG A 134 -15.29 -2.44 2.33
C ARG A 134 -14.18 -1.48 1.90
N GLN A 135 -14.08 -0.34 2.55
CA GLN A 135 -13.11 0.71 2.21
C GLN A 135 -11.67 0.30 2.51
N ILE A 136 -11.46 -0.53 3.55
CA ILE A 136 -10.12 -0.97 3.97
C ILE A 136 -9.65 -2.18 3.18
N SER A 137 -10.52 -3.11 2.80
CA SER A 137 -10.14 -4.21 1.90
C SER A 137 -9.78 -3.71 0.50
N GLU A 138 -10.47 -2.67 0.01
CA GLU A 138 -10.13 -2.00 -1.25
C GLU A 138 -8.81 -1.21 -1.18
N ASN A 139 -8.38 -0.80 0.02
CA ASN A 139 -7.17 -0.01 0.25
C ASN A 139 -6.04 -0.79 0.96
N ALA A 140 -6.11 -2.10 1.08
CA ALA A 140 -5.08 -2.90 1.73
C ALA A 140 -3.70 -2.74 1.07
N PHE A 141 -3.66 -2.60 -0.25
CA PHE A 141 -2.44 -2.32 -1.02
C PHE A 141 -1.86 -0.95 -0.68
N ASP A 142 -2.71 0.08 -0.55
CA ASP A 142 -2.30 1.45 -0.19
C ASP A 142 -1.69 1.49 1.22
N ILE A 143 -2.31 0.83 2.19
CA ILE A 143 -1.81 0.75 3.56
C ILE A 143 -0.45 0.07 3.60
N ARG A 144 -0.27 -1.04 2.88
CA ARG A 144 1.00 -1.76 2.80
C ARG A 144 2.08 -0.92 2.13
N ALA A 145 1.77 -0.29 1.01
CA ALA A 145 2.72 0.57 0.32
C ALA A 145 3.14 1.77 1.19
N THR A 146 2.17 2.43 1.86
CA THR A 146 2.45 3.54 2.79
C THR A 146 3.35 3.08 3.94
N SER A 147 3.05 1.94 4.57
CA SER A 147 3.86 1.37 5.64
C SER A 147 5.30 1.12 5.21
N ARG A 148 5.50 0.47 4.07
CA ARG A 148 6.83 0.15 3.53
C ARG A 148 7.60 1.40 3.09
N LEU A 149 6.92 2.37 2.46
CA LEU A 149 7.53 3.65 2.10
C LEU A 149 7.97 4.44 3.34
N ASN A 150 7.17 4.44 4.40
CA ASN A 150 7.53 5.10 5.66
C ASN A 150 8.75 4.45 6.31
N ARG A 151 8.84 3.12 6.30
CA ARG A 151 10.06 2.43 6.80
C ARG A 151 11.29 2.80 6.00
N LEU A 152 11.19 2.81 4.66
CA LEU A 152 12.28 3.25 3.81
C LEU A 152 12.69 4.68 4.13
N TYR A 153 11.73 5.59 4.26
CA TYR A 153 11.99 6.99 4.59
C TYR A 153 12.71 7.16 5.92
N VAL A 154 12.20 6.52 6.98
CA VAL A 154 12.81 6.58 8.33
C VAL A 154 14.21 5.97 8.32
N GLU A 155 14.42 4.87 7.61
CA GLU A 155 15.74 4.23 7.53
C GLU A 155 16.75 5.07 6.76
N LEU A 156 16.31 5.74 5.69
CA LEU A 156 17.18 6.68 4.97
C LEU A 156 17.60 7.86 5.84
N LEU A 157 16.71 8.40 6.67
CA LEU A 157 17.04 9.51 7.55
C LEU A 157 18.02 9.14 8.65
N LYS A 158 18.09 7.87 9.10
CA LYS A 158 19.10 7.42 10.07
C LYS A 158 20.52 7.58 9.54
N ASP A 159 20.73 7.25 8.26
CA ASP A 159 22.06 7.32 7.62
C ASP A 159 22.34 8.68 6.95
N ASN A 160 21.30 9.53 6.82
CA ASN A 160 21.37 10.84 6.17
C ASN A 160 20.55 11.88 6.96
N PRO A 161 20.92 12.19 8.22
CA PRO A 161 20.14 13.08 9.07
C PRO A 161 19.99 14.50 8.48
N GLU A 162 20.95 14.92 7.65
CA GLU A 162 20.92 16.21 6.95
C GLU A 162 19.73 16.33 5.97
N TRP A 163 19.21 15.22 5.45
CA TRP A 163 18.03 15.21 4.56
C TRP A 163 16.71 15.45 5.31
N GLY A 164 16.70 15.33 6.62
CA GLY A 164 15.56 15.63 7.49
C GLY A 164 15.42 17.09 7.88
N THR A 165 16.44 17.94 7.60
CA THR A 165 16.38 19.37 7.94
C THR A 165 15.36 20.12 7.08
N ALA A 166 14.87 21.26 7.57
CA ALA A 166 13.90 22.09 6.84
C ALA A 166 14.38 22.46 5.43
N GLU A 167 15.70 22.73 5.27
CA GLU A 167 16.31 23.12 4.01
C GLU A 167 16.33 21.98 3.00
N ARG A 168 16.50 20.71 3.43
CA ARG A 168 16.64 19.55 2.54
C ARG A 168 15.41 18.66 2.48
N ARG A 169 14.38 18.94 3.25
CA ARG A 169 13.13 18.17 3.22
C ARG A 169 12.49 18.15 1.84
N HIS A 170 12.58 19.24 1.08
CA HIS A 170 12.11 19.29 -0.30
C HIS A 170 12.85 18.29 -1.20
N ASP A 171 14.17 18.16 -1.03
CA ASP A 171 15.00 17.21 -1.79
C ASP A 171 14.61 15.77 -1.46
N MET A 172 14.38 15.45 -0.18
CA MET A 172 13.92 14.13 0.26
C MET A 172 12.54 13.80 -0.32
N ASN A 173 11.60 14.73 -0.26
CA ASN A 173 10.27 14.53 -0.84
C ASN A 173 10.33 14.33 -2.35
N LYS A 174 11.18 15.09 -3.05
CA LYS A 174 11.41 14.92 -4.48
C LYS A 174 12.04 13.58 -4.81
N PHE A 175 13.00 13.13 -4.00
CA PHE A 175 13.59 11.79 -4.14
C PHE A 175 12.52 10.69 -3.98
N MET A 176 11.69 10.74 -2.94
CA MET A 176 10.60 9.78 -2.73
C MET A 176 9.57 9.81 -3.86
N ALA A 177 9.24 11.00 -4.38
CA ALA A 177 8.34 11.13 -5.53
C ALA A 177 8.91 10.46 -6.80
N ARG A 178 10.22 10.58 -7.04
CA ARG A 178 10.93 9.91 -8.13
C ARG A 178 10.86 8.38 -8.01
N LEU A 179 11.06 7.85 -6.79
CA LEU A 179 10.95 6.41 -6.54
C LEU A 179 9.54 5.90 -6.80
N ILE A 180 8.52 6.57 -6.25
CA ILE A 180 7.11 6.19 -6.43
C ILE A 180 6.76 6.23 -7.93
N PHE A 181 7.20 7.25 -8.66
CA PHE A 181 7.02 7.30 -10.11
C PHE A 181 7.64 6.09 -10.80
N CYS A 182 8.88 5.71 -10.44
CA CYS A 182 9.55 4.56 -11.04
C CYS A 182 8.80 3.25 -10.79
N PHE A 183 8.28 3.04 -9.58
CA PHE A 183 7.49 1.86 -9.24
C PHE A 183 6.17 1.79 -10.02
N PHE A 184 5.44 2.91 -10.12
CA PHE A 184 4.25 2.95 -10.98
C PHE A 184 4.58 2.74 -12.46
N ALA A 185 5.67 3.34 -12.94
CA ALA A 185 6.05 3.29 -14.35
C ALA A 185 6.50 1.89 -14.79
N GLU A 186 7.12 1.10 -13.89
CA GLU A 186 7.50 -0.27 -14.23
C GLU A 186 6.30 -1.21 -14.30
N ASP A 187 5.31 -1.07 -13.42
CA ASP A 187 4.13 -1.95 -13.36
C ASP A 187 3.01 -1.55 -14.35
N THR A 188 3.09 -0.34 -14.92
CA THR A 188 2.08 0.17 -15.89
C THR A 188 2.59 0.23 -17.32
N ASP A 189 3.62 -0.54 -17.66
CA ASP A 189 4.21 -0.63 -19.01
C ASP A 189 4.73 0.71 -19.59
N ILE A 190 4.96 1.71 -18.72
CA ILE A 190 5.63 2.96 -19.14
C ILE A 190 7.13 2.72 -19.34
N PHE A 191 7.72 1.84 -18.53
CA PHE A 191 9.11 1.41 -18.70
C PHE A 191 9.19 0.13 -19.51
N VAL A 192 10.17 0.09 -20.42
CA VAL A 192 10.63 -1.14 -21.05
C VAL A 192 11.78 -1.66 -20.19
N GLY A 193 11.47 -2.38 -19.14
CA GLY A 193 12.44 -2.90 -18.16
C GLY A 193 12.11 -2.47 -16.73
N ALA A 194 12.48 -3.33 -15.79
CA ALA A 194 12.14 -3.17 -14.39
C ALA A 194 13.19 -2.28 -13.69
N PHE A 195 12.76 -1.16 -13.14
CA PHE A 195 13.58 -0.26 -12.32
C PHE A 195 14.11 -1.00 -11.08
N THR A 196 13.22 -1.69 -10.37
CA THR A 196 13.51 -2.44 -9.15
C THR A 196 14.53 -3.55 -9.41
N ASP A 197 14.34 -4.34 -10.47
CA ASP A 197 15.28 -5.40 -10.86
C ASP A 197 16.64 -4.83 -11.26
N THR A 198 16.68 -3.70 -11.99
CA THR A 198 17.94 -3.06 -12.37
C THR A 198 18.69 -2.58 -11.13
N VAL A 199 18.03 -1.97 -10.17
CA VAL A 199 18.65 -1.57 -8.90
C VAL A 199 19.15 -2.81 -8.15
N ALA A 200 18.38 -3.88 -8.09
CA ALA A 200 18.77 -5.12 -7.41
C ALA A 200 20.02 -5.76 -8.02
N GLN A 201 20.13 -5.75 -9.36
CA GLN A 201 21.24 -6.39 -10.10
C GLN A 201 22.49 -5.53 -10.12
N MET A 202 22.35 -4.21 -10.27
CA MET A 202 23.49 -3.30 -10.45
C MET A 202 24.05 -2.78 -9.14
N SER A 203 23.26 -2.78 -8.05
CA SER A 203 23.75 -2.36 -6.74
C SER A 203 24.40 -3.53 -5.97
N ALA A 204 25.48 -3.21 -5.28
CA ALA A 204 26.18 -4.17 -4.41
C ALA A 204 25.27 -4.63 -3.26
N ARG A 205 25.39 -5.90 -2.86
CA ARG A 205 24.60 -6.49 -1.77
C ARG A 205 24.83 -5.81 -0.41
N ASP A 206 26.00 -5.21 -0.23
CA ASP A 206 26.34 -4.40 0.96
C ASP A 206 25.84 -2.95 0.87
N SER A 207 25.18 -2.59 -0.24
CA SER A 207 24.58 -1.29 -0.50
C SER A 207 25.55 -0.13 -0.78
N THR A 208 26.85 -0.38 -0.88
CA THR A 208 27.89 0.66 -1.00
C THR A 208 27.73 1.58 -2.21
N ASN A 209 27.06 1.14 -3.28
CA ASN A 209 26.85 1.91 -4.51
C ASN A 209 25.36 2.08 -4.89
N THR A 210 24.42 1.78 -4.00
CA THR A 210 22.98 1.84 -4.33
C THR A 210 22.54 3.25 -4.73
N ASN A 211 23.02 4.27 -4.01
CA ASN A 211 22.77 5.66 -4.35
C ASN A 211 23.32 6.05 -5.73
N GLU A 212 24.49 5.58 -6.11
CA GLU A 212 25.10 5.87 -7.42
C GLU A 212 24.32 5.21 -8.57
N VAL A 213 23.85 3.98 -8.36
CA VAL A 213 22.99 3.26 -9.33
C VAL A 213 21.69 4.03 -9.55
N ILE A 214 21.00 4.43 -8.47
CA ILE A 214 19.74 5.19 -8.58
C ILE A 214 19.98 6.56 -9.22
N ALA A 215 21.02 7.29 -8.82
CA ALA A 215 21.39 8.57 -9.41
C ALA A 215 21.67 8.44 -10.91
N THR A 216 22.32 7.35 -11.33
CA THR A 216 22.58 7.07 -12.76
C THR A 216 21.29 6.83 -13.53
N LEU A 217 20.33 6.08 -12.97
CA LEU A 217 19.02 5.89 -13.57
C LEU A 217 18.23 7.20 -13.68
N PHE A 218 18.23 8.03 -12.65
CA PHE A 218 17.58 9.34 -12.66
C PHE A 218 18.21 10.27 -13.71
N ARG A 219 19.54 10.27 -13.85
CA ARG A 219 20.23 10.99 -14.94
C ARG A 219 19.83 10.48 -16.31
N ALA A 220 19.74 9.16 -16.49
CA ALA A 220 19.32 8.59 -17.77
C ALA A 220 17.89 9.03 -18.14
N MET A 221 16.96 9.04 -17.16
CA MET A 221 15.59 9.51 -17.36
C MET A 221 15.49 11.02 -17.63
N ASN A 222 16.45 11.81 -17.15
CA ASN A 222 16.51 13.25 -17.41
C ASN A 222 17.26 13.63 -18.69
N THR A 223 17.95 12.67 -19.33
CA THR A 223 18.80 12.91 -20.50
C THR A 223 18.15 12.33 -21.76
N LYS A 224 17.99 13.14 -22.82
CA LYS A 224 17.48 12.66 -24.09
C LYS A 224 18.38 11.56 -24.67
N ARG A 225 17.77 10.61 -25.38
CA ARG A 225 18.49 9.41 -25.85
C ARG A 225 19.72 9.73 -26.68
N GLU A 226 19.63 10.72 -27.55
CA GLU A 226 20.71 11.19 -28.43
C GLU A 226 21.88 11.84 -27.68
N GLU A 227 21.66 12.33 -26.45
CA GLU A 227 22.66 13.01 -25.63
C GLU A 227 23.36 12.07 -24.64
N ARG A 228 22.85 10.85 -24.44
CA ARG A 228 23.29 9.92 -23.38
C ARG A 228 24.74 9.46 -23.52
N ALA A 229 25.19 9.24 -24.75
CA ALA A 229 26.56 8.84 -25.01
C ALA A 229 27.55 9.95 -24.60
N ALA A 230 27.25 11.21 -24.93
CA ALA A 230 28.05 12.37 -24.54
C ALA A 230 27.99 12.64 -23.02
N ALA A 231 26.84 12.34 -22.39
CA ALA A 231 26.64 12.47 -20.93
C ALA A 231 27.24 11.31 -20.12
N GLY A 232 27.87 10.33 -20.79
CA GLY A 232 28.51 9.18 -20.11
C GLY A 232 27.52 8.23 -19.42
N ILE A 233 26.27 8.17 -19.91
CA ILE A 233 25.27 7.24 -19.36
C ILE A 233 25.67 5.80 -19.76
N PRO A 234 25.82 4.90 -18.80
CA PRO A 234 26.21 3.51 -19.06
C PRO A 234 25.11 2.76 -19.80
N ARG A 235 25.51 1.72 -20.57
CA ARG A 235 24.57 0.94 -21.40
C ARG A 235 23.39 0.36 -20.63
N TRP A 236 23.61 -0.14 -19.42
CA TRP A 236 22.55 -0.72 -18.61
C TRP A 236 21.46 0.28 -18.16
N ALA A 237 21.79 1.58 -18.13
CA ALA A 237 20.84 2.66 -17.84
C ALA A 237 20.28 3.33 -19.10
N ALA A 238 20.91 3.11 -20.26
CA ALA A 238 20.59 3.83 -21.48
C ALA A 238 19.24 3.46 -22.11
N ASP A 239 18.67 2.31 -21.76
CA ASP A 239 17.39 1.83 -22.30
C ASP A 239 16.17 2.43 -21.57
N PHE A 240 16.34 3.00 -20.37
CA PHE A 240 15.27 3.67 -19.68
C PHE A 240 14.72 4.86 -20.50
N PRO A 241 13.40 5.13 -20.46
CA PRO A 241 12.82 6.20 -21.25
C PRO A 241 13.28 7.57 -20.77
N TYR A 242 13.30 8.55 -21.69
CA TYR A 242 13.41 9.96 -21.31
C TYR A 242 12.07 10.43 -20.76
N VAL A 243 12.07 10.90 -19.49
CA VAL A 243 10.90 11.43 -18.83
C VAL A 243 10.87 12.94 -18.98
N ASN A 244 10.04 13.41 -19.91
CA ASN A 244 9.89 14.84 -20.16
C ASN A 244 9.16 15.51 -18.99
N GLY A 245 9.72 16.57 -18.42
CA GLY A 245 9.12 17.35 -17.34
C GLY A 245 10.11 17.72 -16.24
N GLN A 246 9.57 18.14 -15.09
CA GLN A 246 10.36 18.67 -14.00
C GLN A 246 10.77 17.63 -12.93
N LEU A 247 10.19 16.41 -12.98
CA LEU A 247 10.39 15.42 -11.92
C LEU A 247 11.86 15.04 -11.73
N PHE A 248 12.56 14.73 -12.84
CA PHE A 248 13.97 14.33 -12.81
C PHE A 248 14.95 15.49 -13.03
N SER A 249 14.47 16.72 -13.29
CA SER A 249 15.32 17.90 -13.44
C SER A 249 15.94 18.36 -12.14
N GLY A 250 16.99 19.19 -12.21
CA GLY A 250 17.72 19.73 -11.05
C GLY A 250 18.75 18.76 -10.48
N SER A 251 18.90 18.73 -9.15
CA SER A 251 19.87 17.85 -8.48
C SER A 251 19.58 16.37 -8.73
N ASP A 252 20.61 15.61 -9.03
CA ASP A 252 20.60 14.14 -9.14
C ASP A 252 21.11 13.46 -7.86
N GLU A 253 21.28 14.22 -6.78
CA GLU A 253 21.65 13.68 -5.49
C GLU A 253 20.64 12.64 -5.00
N VAL A 254 21.18 11.55 -4.46
CA VAL A 254 20.43 10.44 -3.87
C VAL A 254 21.00 10.17 -2.48
N PRO A 255 20.17 10.02 -1.45
CA PRO A 255 20.66 9.70 -0.11
C PRO A 255 21.43 8.38 -0.11
N ARG A 256 22.37 8.23 0.79
CA ARG A 256 23.11 6.96 0.99
C ARG A 256 22.16 5.89 1.51
N PHE A 257 22.41 4.66 1.11
CA PHE A 257 21.62 3.50 1.51
C PHE A 257 22.41 2.58 2.43
N SER A 258 21.85 2.23 3.58
CA SER A 258 22.26 1.04 4.32
C SER A 258 21.74 -0.23 3.65
N LYS A 259 22.22 -1.39 4.10
CA LYS A 259 21.68 -2.69 3.65
C LYS A 259 20.18 -2.81 3.93
N ILE A 260 19.73 -2.26 5.07
CA ILE A 260 18.33 -2.27 5.50
C ILE A 260 17.50 -1.36 4.59
N ALA A 261 17.96 -0.13 4.32
CA ALA A 261 17.29 0.78 3.41
C ALA A 261 17.16 0.19 1.99
N ARG A 262 18.24 -0.46 1.49
CA ARG A 262 18.19 -1.17 0.20
C ARG A 262 17.16 -2.30 0.22
N SER A 263 17.09 -3.08 1.28
CA SER A 263 16.09 -4.14 1.42
C SER A 263 14.68 -3.59 1.38
N TYR A 264 14.40 -2.50 2.13
CA TYR A 264 13.09 -1.84 2.08
C TYR A 264 12.76 -1.30 0.70
N LEU A 265 13.72 -0.70 -0.02
CA LEU A 265 13.52 -0.24 -1.39
C LEU A 265 13.04 -1.39 -2.30
N LEU A 266 13.71 -2.53 -2.25
CA LEU A 266 13.35 -3.69 -3.07
C LEU A 266 12.00 -4.31 -2.66
N HIS A 267 11.68 -4.32 -1.37
CA HIS A 267 10.37 -4.77 -0.87
C HIS A 267 9.23 -3.84 -1.30
N VAL A 268 9.47 -2.54 -1.35
CA VAL A 268 8.49 -1.56 -1.85
C VAL A 268 8.30 -1.72 -3.36
N GLY A 269 9.40 -1.81 -4.12
CA GLY A 269 9.35 -1.99 -5.56
C GLY A 269 8.70 -3.31 -5.98
N GLY A 270 8.82 -4.36 -5.17
CA GLY A 270 8.17 -5.65 -5.43
C GLY A 270 6.67 -5.70 -5.11
N LEU A 271 6.00 -4.60 -4.77
CA LEU A 271 4.56 -4.53 -4.66
C LEU A 271 3.90 -4.43 -6.05
N ASP A 272 2.65 -4.85 -6.15
CA ASP A 272 1.83 -4.65 -7.37
C ASP A 272 1.28 -3.22 -7.39
N TRP A 273 2.00 -2.30 -8.03
CA TRP A 273 1.67 -0.89 -8.09
C TRP A 273 0.44 -0.59 -8.97
N THR A 274 -0.03 -1.54 -9.78
CA THR A 274 -1.29 -1.38 -10.51
C THR A 274 -2.52 -1.33 -9.59
N LYS A 275 -2.39 -1.88 -8.37
CA LYS A 275 -3.43 -1.92 -7.34
C LYS A 275 -3.34 -0.80 -6.30
N ILE A 276 -2.28 0.02 -6.36
CA ILE A 276 -2.03 1.11 -5.41
C ILE A 276 -2.57 2.42 -5.99
N ASN A 277 -3.23 3.22 -5.15
CA ASN A 277 -3.73 4.52 -5.58
C ASN A 277 -2.57 5.52 -5.80
N PRO A 278 -2.60 6.31 -6.88
CA PRO A 278 -1.55 7.29 -7.16
C PRO A 278 -1.41 8.41 -6.11
N ASP A 279 -2.39 8.57 -5.23
CA ASP A 279 -2.38 9.57 -4.15
C ASP A 279 -1.58 9.13 -2.92
N ILE A 280 -0.96 7.95 -2.96
CA ILE A 280 -0.18 7.37 -1.85
C ILE A 280 0.94 8.29 -1.36
N PHE A 281 1.50 9.12 -2.23
CA PHE A 281 2.57 10.06 -1.87
C PHE A 281 2.11 11.04 -0.78
N GLY A 282 0.89 11.58 -0.91
CA GLY A 282 0.31 12.46 0.12
C GLY A 282 0.08 11.73 1.45
N SER A 283 -0.41 10.50 1.40
CA SER A 283 -0.61 9.66 2.59
C SER A 283 0.71 9.36 3.30
N MET A 284 1.78 9.07 2.54
CA MET A 284 3.10 8.81 3.07
C MET A 284 3.68 10.05 3.79
N ILE A 285 3.65 11.22 3.15
CA ILE A 285 4.18 12.46 3.75
C ILE A 285 3.45 12.76 5.06
N GLN A 286 2.14 12.62 5.08
CA GLN A 286 1.35 12.86 6.30
C GLN A 286 1.69 11.87 7.43
N ALA A 287 1.96 10.61 7.10
CA ALA A 287 2.29 9.60 8.10
C ALA A 287 3.67 9.81 8.74
N VAL A 288 4.59 10.50 8.04
CA VAL A 288 5.97 10.73 8.49
C VAL A 288 6.13 12.09 9.18
N ALA A 289 5.31 13.08 8.83
CA ALA A 289 5.36 14.39 9.47
C ALA A 289 4.93 14.30 10.94
N GLU A 290 5.68 14.93 11.85
CA GLU A 290 5.31 15.05 13.26
C GLU A 290 4.01 15.84 13.43
N ASP A 291 3.25 15.57 14.53
CA ASP A 291 1.92 16.16 14.74
C ASP A 291 1.93 17.70 14.79
N GLU A 292 2.98 18.30 15.35
CA GLU A 292 3.17 19.76 15.40
C GLU A 292 3.44 20.33 14.00
N GLU A 293 4.26 19.66 13.19
CA GLU A 293 4.57 20.08 11.82
C GLU A 293 3.35 19.94 10.89
N ARG A 294 2.50 18.93 11.11
CA ARG A 294 1.25 18.76 10.36
C ARG A 294 0.31 19.96 10.54
N GLY A 295 0.23 20.49 11.75
CA GLY A 295 -0.59 21.67 12.07
C GLY A 295 -0.05 22.96 11.46
N GLU A 296 1.25 23.21 11.53
CA GLU A 296 1.91 24.42 11.03
C GLU A 296 1.95 24.49 9.49
N LEU A 297 2.15 23.35 8.82
CA LEU A 297 2.23 23.29 7.36
C LEU A 297 0.88 23.10 6.67
N GLY A 298 -0.23 22.95 7.44
CA GLY A 298 -1.56 22.69 6.88
C GLY A 298 -1.61 21.40 6.05
N MET A 299 -0.69 20.45 6.31
CA MET A 299 -0.61 19.18 5.59
C MET A 299 -1.65 18.19 6.09
N HIS A 300 -2.90 18.46 5.78
CA HIS A 300 -4.00 17.54 6.04
C HIS A 300 -4.26 16.73 4.77
N TYR A 301 -3.92 15.43 4.81
CA TYR A 301 -4.33 14.51 3.77
C TYR A 301 -5.86 14.42 3.73
N THR A 302 -6.42 14.80 2.60
CA THR A 302 -7.86 14.65 2.38
C THR A 302 -8.10 13.32 1.66
N SER A 303 -8.84 12.42 2.31
CA SER A 303 -9.14 11.10 1.74
C SER A 303 -9.94 11.19 0.44
N VAL A 304 -9.76 10.22 -0.46
CA VAL A 304 -10.47 10.15 -1.75
C VAL A 304 -11.98 10.33 -1.61
N PRO A 305 -12.70 9.69 -0.66
CA PRO A 305 -14.12 9.91 -0.48
C PRO A 305 -14.49 11.38 -0.15
N ASN A 306 -13.66 12.07 0.60
CA ASN A 306 -13.90 13.48 0.92
C ASN A 306 -13.59 14.41 -0.27
N ILE A 307 -12.56 14.08 -1.05
CA ILE A 307 -12.26 14.76 -2.32
C ILE A 307 -13.45 14.60 -3.28
N LEU A 308 -13.98 13.41 -3.44
CA LEU A 308 -15.13 13.14 -4.32
C LEU A 308 -16.41 13.85 -3.86
N LYS A 309 -16.63 14.04 -2.55
CA LYS A 309 -17.75 14.86 -2.06
C LYS A 309 -17.71 16.30 -2.58
N VAL A 310 -16.53 16.82 -2.91
CA VAL A 310 -16.34 18.14 -3.52
C VAL A 310 -16.42 18.06 -5.03
N LEU A 311 -15.66 17.14 -5.65
CA LEU A 311 -15.54 17.07 -7.10
C LEU A 311 -16.82 16.59 -7.79
N ASN A 312 -17.56 15.65 -7.18
CA ASN A 312 -18.81 15.14 -7.74
C ASN A 312 -19.81 16.24 -8.04
N PRO A 313 -20.31 17.00 -7.04
CA PRO A 313 -21.30 18.05 -7.32
C PRO A 313 -20.73 19.24 -8.10
N LEU A 314 -19.39 19.42 -8.10
CA LEU A 314 -18.77 20.54 -8.78
C LEU A 314 -18.79 20.37 -10.31
N PHE A 315 -18.49 19.19 -10.82
CA PHE A 315 -18.46 18.95 -12.27
C PHE A 315 -18.55 17.47 -12.69
N LEU A 316 -18.18 16.48 -11.85
CA LEU A 316 -18.12 15.08 -12.27
C LEU A 316 -19.51 14.50 -12.51
N ASP A 317 -20.50 14.82 -11.69
CA ASP A 317 -21.86 14.30 -11.82
C ASP A 317 -22.49 14.80 -13.13
N ASP A 318 -22.31 16.07 -13.49
CA ASP A 318 -22.78 16.61 -14.77
C ASP A 318 -22.10 15.96 -15.99
N LEU A 319 -20.79 15.62 -15.87
CA LEU A 319 -20.11 14.89 -16.95
C LEU A 319 -20.62 13.46 -17.09
N ARG A 320 -20.89 12.77 -15.98
CA ARG A 320 -21.44 11.40 -15.99
C ARG A 320 -22.88 11.38 -16.52
N GLU A 321 -23.71 12.34 -16.10
CA GLU A 321 -25.07 12.49 -16.62
C GLU A 321 -25.07 12.68 -18.14
N LYS A 322 -24.22 13.58 -18.66
CA LYS A 322 -24.08 13.79 -20.10
C LYS A 322 -23.52 12.59 -20.84
N LEU A 323 -22.69 11.77 -20.21
CA LEU A 323 -22.23 10.51 -20.79
C LEU A 323 -23.40 9.54 -20.96
N GLU A 324 -24.26 9.41 -19.96
CA GLU A 324 -25.44 8.55 -20.03
C GLU A 324 -26.48 9.08 -21.02
N GLU A 325 -26.74 10.39 -21.07
CA GLU A 325 -27.60 11.02 -22.07
C GLU A 325 -27.10 10.82 -23.52
N ALA A 326 -25.78 10.79 -23.71
CA ALA A 326 -25.19 10.58 -25.03
C ALA A 326 -25.39 9.17 -25.57
N GLY A 327 -25.51 8.13 -24.68
CA GLY A 327 -25.58 6.74 -25.09
C GLY A 327 -24.47 6.41 -26.11
N ASP A 328 -24.86 5.87 -27.27
CA ASP A 328 -23.93 5.55 -28.38
C ASP A 328 -23.89 6.64 -29.47
N ASN A 329 -24.38 7.86 -29.19
CA ASN A 329 -24.39 8.95 -30.15
C ASN A 329 -22.99 9.55 -30.32
N ALA A 330 -22.29 9.20 -31.39
CA ALA A 330 -20.92 9.61 -31.68
C ALA A 330 -20.71 11.14 -31.63
N ARG A 331 -21.72 11.92 -32.09
CA ARG A 331 -21.61 13.41 -32.07
C ARG A 331 -21.69 13.96 -30.66
N MET A 332 -22.57 13.43 -29.82
CA MET A 332 -22.69 13.83 -28.41
C MET A 332 -21.45 13.41 -27.62
N LEU A 333 -20.96 12.19 -27.82
CA LEU A 333 -19.72 11.68 -27.21
C LEU A 333 -18.51 12.53 -27.58
N LEU A 334 -18.36 12.90 -28.86
CA LEU A 334 -17.28 13.78 -29.32
C LEU A 334 -17.37 15.19 -28.68
N ASN A 335 -18.58 15.73 -28.54
CA ASN A 335 -18.77 17.02 -27.91
C ASN A 335 -18.43 16.96 -26.39
N LEU A 336 -18.82 15.88 -25.71
CA LEU A 336 -18.46 15.67 -24.30
C LEU A 336 -16.95 15.56 -24.13
N ARG A 337 -16.25 14.81 -24.99
CA ARG A 337 -14.79 14.71 -24.98
C ARG A 337 -14.11 16.05 -25.19
N LYS A 338 -14.59 16.87 -26.15
CA LYS A 338 -14.09 18.22 -26.37
C LYS A 338 -14.32 19.15 -25.18
N ARG A 339 -15.40 18.94 -24.44
CA ARG A 339 -15.69 19.68 -23.20
C ARG A 339 -14.71 19.27 -22.09
N ILE A 340 -14.49 17.97 -21.85
CA ILE A 340 -13.50 17.47 -20.88
C ILE A 340 -12.13 18.06 -21.13
N ALA A 341 -11.67 18.09 -22.39
CA ALA A 341 -10.37 18.64 -22.77
C ALA A 341 -10.22 20.16 -22.47
N LYS A 342 -11.31 20.89 -22.25
CA LYS A 342 -11.30 22.32 -21.91
C LYS A 342 -11.41 22.61 -20.42
N ILE A 343 -11.70 21.60 -19.59
CA ILE A 343 -11.80 21.80 -18.14
C ILE A 343 -10.41 22.14 -17.60
N ARG A 344 -10.37 23.18 -16.79
CA ARG A 344 -9.17 23.60 -16.06
C ARG A 344 -9.50 23.58 -14.58
N ILE A 345 -8.68 22.89 -13.80
CA ILE A 345 -8.81 22.77 -12.36
C ILE A 345 -7.63 23.52 -11.74
N PHE A 346 -7.95 24.42 -10.82
CA PHE A 346 -6.97 25.18 -10.07
C PHE A 346 -7.20 24.97 -8.58
N ASP A 347 -6.16 24.51 -7.91
CA ASP A 347 -6.13 24.34 -6.46
C ASP A 347 -5.02 25.23 -5.89
N PRO A 348 -5.37 26.37 -5.25
CA PRO A 348 -4.39 27.32 -4.74
C PRO A 348 -3.61 26.81 -3.51
N ALA A 349 -4.09 25.74 -2.87
CA ALA A 349 -3.48 25.13 -1.68
C ALA A 349 -3.30 23.61 -1.89
N CYS A 350 -2.80 23.24 -3.07
CA CYS A 350 -2.82 21.86 -3.55
C CYS A 350 -2.06 20.85 -2.68
N GLY A 351 -1.13 21.28 -1.81
CA GLY A 351 -0.33 20.37 -0.99
C GLY A 351 0.39 19.32 -1.87
N SER A 352 0.09 18.04 -1.62
CA SER A 352 0.56 16.91 -2.43
C SER A 352 -0.12 16.79 -3.81
N GLY A 353 -1.12 17.61 -4.12
CA GLY A 353 -1.86 17.60 -5.37
C GLY A 353 -2.99 16.57 -5.43
N ASN A 354 -3.40 15.98 -4.33
CA ASN A 354 -4.39 14.90 -4.29
C ASN A 354 -5.71 15.27 -4.99
N PHE A 355 -6.25 16.48 -4.79
CA PHE A 355 -7.43 16.93 -5.52
C PHE A 355 -7.23 16.93 -7.04
N LEU A 356 -6.07 17.37 -7.50
CA LEU A 356 -5.75 17.43 -8.93
C LEU A 356 -5.57 16.02 -9.51
N VAL A 357 -4.91 15.12 -8.77
CA VAL A 357 -4.71 13.71 -9.15
C VAL A 357 -6.05 12.99 -9.27
N ILE A 358 -6.92 13.09 -8.26
CA ILE A 358 -8.22 12.43 -8.25
C ILE A 358 -9.13 13.02 -9.33
N ALA A 359 -9.17 14.33 -9.49
CA ALA A 359 -9.93 14.98 -10.56
C ALA A 359 -9.49 14.50 -11.95
N TYR A 360 -8.19 14.40 -12.19
CA TYR A 360 -7.64 13.89 -13.44
C TYR A 360 -8.02 12.43 -13.66
N LYS A 361 -7.85 11.57 -12.66
CA LYS A 361 -8.22 10.14 -12.70
C LYS A 361 -9.69 9.95 -13.08
N GLU A 362 -10.60 10.66 -12.42
CA GLU A 362 -12.05 10.57 -12.70
C GLU A 362 -12.40 11.07 -14.11
N MET A 363 -11.81 12.18 -14.56
CA MET A 363 -12.02 12.67 -15.92
C MET A 363 -11.49 11.67 -16.98
N ARG A 364 -10.34 11.03 -16.72
CA ARG A 364 -9.79 10.01 -17.63
C ARG A 364 -10.66 8.75 -17.65
N ALA A 365 -11.29 8.36 -16.55
CA ALA A 365 -12.24 7.26 -16.52
C ALA A 365 -13.47 7.55 -17.39
N ILE A 366 -14.03 8.77 -17.32
CA ILE A 366 -15.12 9.20 -18.21
C ILE A 366 -14.68 9.21 -19.68
N GLU A 367 -13.48 9.74 -19.99
CA GLU A 367 -12.96 9.74 -21.35
C GLU A 367 -12.71 8.33 -21.89
N ALA A 368 -12.23 7.42 -21.08
CA ALA A 368 -12.06 6.01 -21.46
C ALA A 368 -13.40 5.38 -21.84
N GLU A 369 -14.47 5.65 -21.08
CA GLU A 369 -15.81 5.16 -21.40
C GLU A 369 -16.37 5.80 -22.69
N ILE A 370 -16.12 7.09 -22.96
CA ILE A 370 -16.45 7.72 -24.23
C ILE A 370 -15.76 7.03 -25.41
N ASN A 371 -14.49 6.64 -25.26
CA ASN A 371 -13.73 5.98 -26.32
C ASN A 371 -14.15 4.51 -26.53
N ARG A 372 -14.75 3.88 -25.51
CA ARG A 372 -15.28 2.51 -25.58
C ARG A 372 -16.61 2.44 -26.33
N ARG A 373 -17.45 3.45 -26.19
CA ARG A 373 -18.74 3.60 -26.88
C ARG A 373 -18.54 4.12 -28.30
#